data_97971b6cbf3fccdbfb04949fa2eef469
#
_entry.id   97971b6cbf3fccdbfb04949fa2eef469
#
_cell.length_a   1.000
_cell.length_b   1.000
_cell.length_c   1.000
_cell.angle_alpha   90.00
_cell.angle_beta   90.00
_cell.angle_gamma   90.00
#
_symmetry.space_group_name_H-M   'P 1'
#
loop_
_entity.id
_entity.type
_entity.pdbx_description
1 polymer ?
#
loop_
_entity_poly.entity_id
_entity_poly.type
_entity_poly.pdbx_seq_one_letter_code
_entity_poly.pdbx_strand_id
1 'polypeptide(L)'
;MSQRSSPMIVSAFKIIGASLLAVALIWALVLGWWQGNDHTPSTTELFLYLGALPLAIVGGYALLRGFIEHLKAPAVSQTSAPSDSVDPLANGATQTAEIERGYTINLVGAFAISGSGDGPSDMLAAQAAGVRPTPDDSLLDDAGFPIFTARIDALDMEGIGESLAQHDASLNEDIGRSEHLRMLALVDSILPAGLAQAQEVLTQCHAISRLNLVWLIPSGLDATLFPRLQSWLESHYLAAFEPAQRALSLRAASNESDVMAHIDRMVLDAAGTSNDELTIVLAAASSIGSRTAAAWSGRQGLFSADRQSGQIPGECGVCLLFGHPDSADTPVQLTRVSAAEREKSVDAGGRISGALIEQLIAGLLAVHRIAPADIKAVVSDADHRQSRVGELLDALGETFTELDPQADCPCIGAACGATPPFGALLALACAHEHALSLAQPVLCISQQHPTARSAVLLRPMPLVAGGMPPAV
;
A
#
# COMPACT_ATOMS: atom_id res chain seq x y z
N MET A 1 -45.59 -15.85 -2.41
CA MET A 1 -45.52 -14.64 -3.24
C MET A 1 -45.16 -13.48 -2.33
N SER A 2 -43.88 -13.13 -2.25
CA SER A 2 -43.39 -11.98 -1.49
C SER A 2 -42.75 -11.02 -2.50
N GLN A 3 -43.39 -9.87 -2.73
CA GLN A 3 -42.90 -8.82 -3.62
C GLN A 3 -41.69 -8.17 -2.96
N ARG A 4 -40.51 -8.37 -3.51
CA ARG A 4 -39.31 -7.54 -3.24
C ARG A 4 -39.50 -6.21 -3.96
N SER A 5 -39.83 -5.16 -3.22
CA SER A 5 -39.81 -3.78 -3.71
C SER A 5 -38.34 -3.41 -4.12
N SER A 6 -38.16 -3.02 -5.38
CA SER A 6 -36.88 -2.66 -5.98
C SER A 6 -36.19 -1.52 -5.19
N PRO A 7 -34.87 -1.59 -4.93
CA PRO A 7 -34.12 -0.56 -4.18
C PRO A 7 -34.17 0.82 -4.83
N MET A 8 -34.43 0.92 -6.13
CA MET A 8 -34.61 2.16 -6.88
C MET A 8 -35.81 3.01 -6.42
N ILE A 9 -36.93 2.36 -6.04
CA ILE A 9 -38.15 3.05 -5.61
C ILE A 9 -37.93 3.71 -4.24
N VAL A 10 -37.25 3.05 -3.32
CA VAL A 10 -36.94 3.57 -1.98
C VAL A 10 -36.00 4.78 -2.04
N SER A 11 -35.04 4.79 -2.97
CA SER A 11 -34.13 5.94 -3.17
C SER A 11 -34.85 7.15 -3.75
N ALA A 12 -35.75 6.97 -4.71
CA ALA A 12 -36.56 8.05 -5.30
C ALA A 12 -37.46 8.71 -4.26
N PHE A 13 -38.13 7.94 -3.39
CA PHE A 13 -38.97 8.47 -2.30
C PHE A 13 -38.16 9.30 -1.29
N LYS A 14 -36.94 8.92 -0.95
CA LYS A 14 -36.05 9.67 -0.06
C LYS A 14 -35.66 11.03 -0.64
N ILE A 15 -35.36 11.08 -1.94
CA ILE A 15 -34.98 12.33 -2.64
C ILE A 15 -36.17 13.29 -2.73
N ILE A 16 -37.34 12.79 -3.09
CA ILE A 16 -38.57 13.58 -3.16
C ILE A 16 -38.93 14.13 -1.77
N GLY A 17 -38.86 13.32 -0.72
CA GLY A 17 -39.13 13.72 0.66
C GLY A 17 -38.17 14.82 1.16
N ALA A 18 -36.87 14.67 0.87
CA ALA A 18 -35.87 15.67 1.23
C ALA A 18 -36.06 17.00 0.48
N SER A 19 -36.45 16.95 -0.80
CA SER A 19 -36.72 18.15 -1.60
C SER A 19 -37.97 18.90 -1.10
N LEU A 20 -39.02 18.19 -0.76
CA LEU A 20 -40.25 18.79 -0.17
C LEU A 20 -39.95 19.43 1.19
N LEU A 21 -39.16 18.80 2.02
CA LEU A 21 -38.74 19.33 3.31
C LEU A 21 -37.91 20.62 3.16
N ALA A 22 -37.00 20.64 2.20
CA ALA A 22 -36.20 21.84 1.90
C ALA A 22 -37.09 23.01 1.44
N VAL A 23 -38.05 22.77 0.54
CA VAL A 23 -39.03 23.79 0.11
C VAL A 23 -39.84 24.33 1.27
N ALA A 24 -40.37 23.44 2.14
CA ALA A 24 -41.14 23.85 3.33
C ALA A 24 -40.28 24.70 4.28
N LEU A 25 -39.03 24.39 4.47
CA LEU A 25 -38.09 25.12 5.32
C LEU A 25 -37.79 26.53 4.75
N ILE A 26 -37.59 26.64 3.43
CA ILE A 26 -37.42 27.93 2.74
C ILE A 26 -38.67 28.80 2.93
N TRP A 27 -39.85 28.23 2.74
CA TRP A 27 -41.10 28.96 2.94
C TRP A 27 -41.26 29.44 4.38
N ALA A 28 -40.95 28.59 5.36
CA ALA A 28 -41.03 28.95 6.78
C ALA A 28 -40.08 30.12 7.11
N LEU A 29 -38.88 30.13 6.57
CA LEU A 29 -37.91 31.22 6.75
C LEU A 29 -38.37 32.52 6.08
N VAL A 30 -38.86 32.48 4.85
CA VAL A 30 -39.33 33.64 4.12
C VAL A 30 -40.57 34.25 4.77
N LEU A 31 -41.55 33.43 5.11
CA LEU A 31 -42.76 33.89 5.77
C LEU A 31 -42.49 34.43 7.18
N GLY A 32 -41.63 33.76 7.94
CA GLY A 32 -41.20 34.21 9.26
C GLY A 32 -40.45 35.56 9.21
N TRP A 33 -39.61 35.77 8.18
CA TRP A 33 -38.95 37.06 7.98
C TRP A 33 -39.93 38.19 7.61
N TRP A 34 -40.93 37.93 6.72
CA TRP A 34 -41.96 38.91 6.39
C TRP A 34 -42.81 39.29 7.60
N GLN A 35 -43.24 38.28 8.41
CA GLN A 35 -43.98 38.51 9.65
C GLN A 35 -43.20 39.33 10.67
N GLY A 36 -41.89 39.03 10.82
CA GLY A 36 -41.04 39.73 11.79
C GLY A 36 -40.71 41.18 11.42
N ASN A 37 -40.84 41.56 10.15
CA ASN A 37 -40.54 42.90 9.65
C ASN A 37 -41.79 43.69 9.17
N ASP A 38 -43.02 43.22 9.49
CA ASP A 38 -44.29 43.81 9.04
C ASP A 38 -44.32 44.12 7.53
N HIS A 39 -43.62 43.29 6.74
CA HIS A 39 -43.46 43.48 5.29
C HIS A 39 -44.67 42.92 4.52
N THR A 40 -45.36 43.76 3.74
CA THR A 40 -46.43 43.33 2.85
C THR A 40 -45.85 43.01 1.47
N PRO A 41 -45.71 41.68 1.13
CA PRO A 41 -45.04 41.29 -0.09
C PRO A 41 -45.88 41.69 -1.33
N SER A 42 -45.17 42.15 -2.38
CA SER A 42 -45.74 42.37 -3.69
C SER A 42 -45.98 41.04 -4.41
N THR A 43 -46.82 41.04 -5.44
CA THR A 43 -47.10 39.82 -6.25
C THR A 43 -45.82 39.27 -6.90
N THR A 44 -44.87 40.12 -7.24
CA THR A 44 -43.56 39.74 -7.83
C THR A 44 -42.65 39.09 -6.80
N GLU A 45 -42.63 39.59 -5.56
CA GLU A 45 -41.87 39.01 -4.47
C GLU A 45 -42.42 37.64 -4.03
N LEU A 46 -43.72 37.48 -4.01
CA LEU A 46 -44.38 36.18 -3.77
C LEU A 46 -43.89 35.13 -4.81
N PHE A 47 -43.90 35.50 -6.10
CA PHE A 47 -43.45 34.57 -7.12
C PHE A 47 -41.97 34.27 -7.04
N LEU A 48 -41.11 35.27 -6.74
CA LEU A 48 -39.67 35.12 -6.67
C LEU A 48 -39.25 34.29 -5.47
N TYR A 49 -39.74 34.61 -4.26
CA TYR A 49 -39.28 33.96 -3.00
C TYR A 49 -39.98 32.66 -2.71
N LEU A 50 -41.23 32.48 -3.04
CA LEU A 50 -41.98 31.24 -2.79
C LEU A 50 -41.99 30.28 -3.99
N GLY A 51 -41.68 30.77 -5.20
CA GLY A 51 -41.61 29.97 -6.41
C GLY A 51 -40.19 29.76 -6.92
N ALA A 52 -39.57 30.83 -7.46
CA ALA A 52 -38.31 30.73 -8.16
C ALA A 52 -37.13 30.34 -7.25
N LEU A 53 -37.07 30.85 -6.01
CA LEU A 53 -35.95 30.58 -5.08
C LEU A 53 -35.87 29.12 -4.66
N PRO A 54 -36.95 28.45 -4.22
CA PRO A 54 -36.92 27.03 -3.91
C PRO A 54 -36.55 26.15 -5.10
N LEU A 55 -37.09 26.49 -6.31
CA LEU A 55 -36.76 25.75 -7.52
C LEU A 55 -35.30 25.92 -7.93
N ALA A 56 -34.72 27.11 -7.79
CA ALA A 56 -33.30 27.34 -8.05
C ALA A 56 -32.37 26.58 -7.11
N ILE A 57 -32.71 26.51 -5.82
CA ILE A 57 -31.92 25.78 -4.81
C ILE A 57 -32.00 24.27 -5.05
N VAL A 58 -33.20 23.70 -5.23
CA VAL A 58 -33.38 22.28 -5.48
C VAL A 58 -32.80 21.87 -6.84
N GLY A 59 -32.99 22.67 -7.88
CA GLY A 59 -32.44 22.45 -9.22
C GLY A 59 -30.91 22.57 -9.22
N GLY A 60 -30.35 23.58 -8.56
CA GLY A 60 -28.91 23.75 -8.41
C GLY A 60 -28.24 22.59 -7.67
N TYR A 61 -28.88 22.11 -6.62
CA TYR A 61 -28.40 20.90 -5.89
C TYR A 61 -28.46 19.63 -6.76
N ALA A 62 -29.53 19.45 -7.53
CA ALA A 62 -29.64 18.30 -8.43
C ALA A 62 -28.58 18.32 -9.54
N LEU A 63 -28.30 19.51 -10.13
CA LEU A 63 -27.27 19.70 -11.11
C LEU A 63 -25.86 19.48 -10.53
N LEU A 64 -25.58 20.03 -9.35
CA LEU A 64 -24.30 19.85 -8.66
C LEU A 64 -24.05 18.38 -8.31
N ARG A 65 -25.07 17.70 -7.83
CA ARG A 65 -25.00 16.26 -7.54
C ARG A 65 -24.75 15.44 -8.80
N GLY A 66 -25.49 15.71 -9.89
CA GLY A 66 -25.29 15.05 -11.18
C GLY A 66 -23.86 15.29 -11.72
N PHE A 67 -23.33 16.49 -11.57
CA PHE A 67 -21.97 16.83 -11.94
C PHE A 67 -20.93 16.08 -11.11
N ILE A 68 -21.11 16.00 -9.78
CA ILE A 68 -20.23 15.24 -8.87
C ILE A 68 -20.32 13.74 -9.16
N GLU A 69 -21.52 13.20 -9.44
CA GLU A 69 -21.68 11.80 -9.82
C GLU A 69 -21.04 11.51 -11.18
N HIS A 70 -21.07 12.46 -12.12
CA HIS A 70 -20.40 12.34 -13.42
C HIS A 70 -18.87 12.41 -13.31
N LEU A 71 -18.33 13.22 -12.39
CA LEU A 71 -16.89 13.27 -12.10
C LEU A 71 -16.39 12.04 -11.32
N LYS A 72 -17.28 11.38 -10.57
CA LYS A 72 -16.99 10.16 -9.81
C LYS A 72 -17.26 8.87 -10.57
N ALA A 73 -17.94 8.95 -11.72
CA ALA A 73 -18.15 7.79 -12.55
C ALA A 73 -16.78 7.34 -13.08
N PRO A 74 -16.28 6.14 -12.72
CA PRO A 74 -15.17 5.56 -13.44
C PRO A 74 -15.59 5.49 -14.90
N ALA A 75 -14.63 5.69 -15.82
CA ALA A 75 -14.88 5.56 -17.25
C ALA A 75 -15.56 4.19 -17.46
N VAL A 76 -16.85 4.22 -17.73
CA VAL A 76 -17.63 3.02 -17.96
C VAL A 76 -17.03 2.36 -19.18
N SER A 77 -16.36 1.24 -19.00
CA SER A 77 -16.08 0.30 -20.09
C SER A 77 -17.44 -0.06 -20.67
N GLN A 78 -17.78 0.56 -21.79
CA GLN A 78 -19.00 0.24 -22.52
C GLN A 78 -18.92 -1.24 -22.88
N THR A 79 -19.74 -2.06 -22.23
CA THR A 79 -20.07 -3.39 -22.70
C THR A 79 -20.85 -3.17 -24.01
N SER A 80 -20.12 -3.09 -25.11
CA SER A 80 -20.69 -3.01 -26.44
C SER A 80 -21.40 -4.31 -26.71
N ALA A 81 -22.69 -4.22 -27.00
CA ALA A 81 -23.38 -5.27 -27.73
C ALA A 81 -22.61 -5.55 -29.06
N PRO A 82 -22.61 -6.77 -29.57
CA PRO A 82 -21.80 -7.15 -30.72
C PRO A 82 -22.29 -6.41 -31.97
N SER A 83 -21.59 -5.32 -32.32
CA SER A 83 -21.66 -4.70 -33.63
C SER A 83 -20.44 -5.18 -34.40
N ASP A 84 -20.66 -5.89 -35.50
CA ASP A 84 -19.67 -6.39 -36.45
C ASP A 84 -18.94 -5.26 -37.20
N SER A 85 -18.21 -4.43 -36.47
CA SER A 85 -17.17 -3.57 -37.04
C SER A 85 -15.94 -3.65 -36.13
N VAL A 86 -15.06 -4.58 -36.44
CA VAL A 86 -13.77 -4.75 -35.77
C VAL A 86 -12.93 -3.51 -36.09
N ASP A 87 -12.80 -2.58 -35.14
CA ASP A 87 -11.78 -1.55 -35.18
C ASP A 87 -10.42 -2.18 -34.85
N PRO A 88 -9.47 -2.28 -35.80
CA PRO A 88 -8.19 -2.92 -35.59
C PRO A 88 -7.35 -2.26 -34.49
N LEU A 89 -7.58 -0.97 -34.20
CA LEU A 89 -6.85 -0.21 -33.16
C LEU A 89 -7.39 -0.49 -31.75
N ALA A 90 -8.71 -0.69 -31.61
CA ALA A 90 -9.31 -1.06 -30.32
C ALA A 90 -8.88 -2.47 -29.86
N ASN A 91 -8.81 -3.43 -30.79
CA ASN A 91 -8.31 -4.77 -30.50
C ASN A 91 -6.81 -4.77 -30.12
N GLY A 92 -5.99 -3.90 -30.73
CA GLY A 92 -4.58 -3.75 -30.40
C GLY A 92 -4.36 -3.30 -28.96
N ALA A 93 -5.09 -2.27 -28.49
CA ALA A 93 -4.95 -1.78 -27.12
C ALA A 93 -5.37 -2.81 -26.05
N THR A 94 -6.47 -3.54 -26.29
CA THR A 94 -6.94 -4.60 -25.39
C THR A 94 -5.95 -5.77 -25.34
N GLN A 95 -5.40 -6.18 -26.47
CA GLN A 95 -4.42 -7.24 -26.58
C GLN A 95 -3.09 -6.88 -25.93
N THR A 96 -2.64 -5.63 -26.07
CA THR A 96 -1.45 -5.11 -25.37
C THR A 96 -1.65 -5.14 -23.85
N ALA A 97 -2.79 -4.67 -23.35
CA ALA A 97 -3.10 -4.68 -21.93
C ALA A 97 -3.17 -6.11 -21.34
N GLU A 98 -3.64 -7.09 -22.11
CA GLU A 98 -3.63 -8.50 -21.69
C GLU A 98 -2.22 -9.06 -21.61
N ILE A 99 -1.35 -8.75 -22.57
CA ILE A 99 0.06 -9.17 -22.57
C ILE A 99 0.79 -8.54 -21.39
N GLU A 100 0.61 -7.24 -21.17
CA GLU A 100 1.25 -6.52 -20.07
C GLU A 100 0.89 -7.06 -18.68
N ARG A 101 -0.31 -7.59 -18.49
CA ARG A 101 -0.72 -8.24 -17.24
C ARG A 101 0.12 -9.47 -16.91
N GLY A 102 0.66 -10.14 -17.92
CA GLY A 102 1.54 -11.30 -17.77
C GLY A 102 2.99 -10.99 -17.49
N TYR A 103 3.39 -9.70 -17.45
CA TYR A 103 4.76 -9.33 -17.19
C TYR A 103 5.21 -9.68 -15.77
N THR A 104 6.51 -9.98 -15.64
CA THR A 104 7.14 -10.31 -14.37
C THR A 104 8.52 -9.65 -14.28
N ILE A 105 9.00 -9.46 -13.05
CA ILE A 105 10.38 -9.07 -12.75
C ILE A 105 10.98 -10.10 -11.78
N ASN A 106 12.31 -10.25 -11.77
CA ASN A 106 12.95 -11.16 -10.83
C ASN A 106 13.40 -10.42 -9.58
N LEU A 107 12.91 -10.87 -8.44
CA LEU A 107 13.38 -10.48 -7.12
C LEU A 107 14.51 -11.44 -6.74
N VAL A 108 15.74 -10.92 -6.68
CA VAL A 108 16.97 -11.71 -6.50
C VAL A 108 17.53 -11.62 -5.10
N GLY A 109 16.97 -10.73 -4.27
CA GLY A 109 17.30 -10.62 -2.86
C GLY A 109 16.28 -9.75 -2.12
N ALA A 110 16.04 -10.07 -0.85
CA ALA A 110 15.16 -9.31 0.02
C ALA A 110 15.73 -9.29 1.43
N PHE A 111 15.95 -8.08 1.95
CA PHE A 111 16.38 -7.84 3.32
C PHE A 111 15.32 -7.00 4.01
N ALA A 112 15.06 -7.30 5.26
CA ALA A 112 14.14 -6.53 6.07
C ALA A 112 14.52 -6.58 7.54
N ILE A 113 14.20 -5.51 8.28
CA ILE A 113 14.33 -5.42 9.73
C ILE A 113 13.07 -4.78 10.30
N SER A 114 12.59 -5.29 11.44
CA SER A 114 11.45 -4.73 12.17
C SER A 114 11.54 -5.07 13.66
N GLY A 115 10.64 -4.53 14.46
CA GLY A 115 10.56 -4.87 15.89
C GLY A 115 10.30 -6.35 16.21
N SER A 116 10.05 -7.18 15.21
CA SER A 116 9.84 -8.62 15.39
C SER A 116 11.00 -9.50 14.87
N GLY A 117 12.04 -8.91 14.25
CA GLY A 117 13.21 -9.67 13.79
C GLY A 117 14.12 -8.88 12.86
N ASP A 118 15.35 -9.36 12.72
CA ASP A 118 16.43 -8.76 11.93
C ASP A 118 16.51 -9.34 10.52
N GLY A 119 15.52 -10.14 10.12
CA GLY A 119 15.39 -10.72 8.78
C GLY A 119 13.97 -11.21 8.50
N PRO A 120 13.60 -11.41 7.22
CA PRO A 120 12.28 -11.95 6.85
C PRO A 120 11.99 -13.30 7.51
N SER A 121 12.99 -14.19 7.62
CA SER A 121 12.88 -15.49 8.28
C SER A 121 12.53 -15.36 9.78
N ASP A 122 13.20 -14.44 10.49
CA ASP A 122 12.94 -14.19 11.91
C ASP A 122 11.54 -13.62 12.13
N MET A 123 11.08 -12.74 11.25
CA MET A 123 9.73 -12.17 11.28
C MET A 123 8.65 -13.24 11.09
N LEU A 124 8.84 -14.15 10.13
CA LEU A 124 7.96 -15.30 9.91
C LEU A 124 7.95 -16.23 11.14
N ALA A 125 9.11 -16.50 11.72
CA ALA A 125 9.23 -17.31 12.93
C ALA A 125 8.55 -16.62 14.14
N ALA A 126 8.75 -15.31 14.32
CA ALA A 126 8.09 -14.52 15.36
C ALA A 126 6.57 -14.53 15.20
N GLN A 127 6.08 -14.37 13.97
CA GLN A 127 4.64 -14.45 13.67
C GLN A 127 4.09 -15.85 14.00
N ALA A 128 4.77 -16.92 13.61
CA ALA A 128 4.38 -18.29 13.92
C ALA A 128 4.41 -18.59 15.42
N ALA A 129 5.37 -18.01 16.16
CA ALA A 129 5.47 -18.09 17.61
C ALA A 129 4.41 -17.23 18.35
N GLY A 130 3.62 -16.44 17.62
CA GLY A 130 2.61 -15.58 18.22
C GLY A 130 3.17 -14.34 18.93
N VAL A 131 4.39 -13.90 18.60
CA VAL A 131 4.98 -12.66 19.12
C VAL A 131 4.06 -11.47 18.84
N ARG A 132 3.94 -10.58 19.81
CA ARG A 132 3.12 -9.38 19.72
C ARG A 132 3.89 -8.17 20.26
N PRO A 133 3.57 -6.95 19.76
CA PRO A 133 4.12 -5.72 20.33
C PRO A 133 3.88 -5.60 21.83
N THR A 134 4.80 -4.96 22.52
CA THR A 134 4.79 -4.82 23.99
C THR A 134 4.60 -3.35 24.40
N PRO A 135 4.17 -3.08 25.65
CA PRO A 135 4.14 -1.71 26.17
C PRO A 135 5.54 -1.09 26.17
N ASP A 136 5.63 0.17 25.75
CA ASP A 136 6.85 0.95 25.64
C ASP A 136 6.84 2.07 26.66
N ASP A 137 7.63 1.92 27.74
CA ASP A 137 7.70 2.86 28.86
C ASP A 137 8.27 4.22 28.44
N SER A 138 8.93 4.32 27.27
CA SER A 138 9.47 5.57 26.74
C SER A 138 8.43 6.41 25.99
N LEU A 139 7.28 5.84 25.64
CA LEU A 139 6.20 6.50 24.94
C LEU A 139 4.89 6.35 25.70
N LEU A 140 4.37 7.48 26.16
CA LEU A 140 3.14 7.52 26.94
C LEU A 140 1.98 8.09 26.10
N ASP A 141 0.78 7.64 26.38
CA ASP A 141 -0.44 8.25 25.86
C ASP A 141 -0.81 9.53 26.64
N ASP A 142 -1.89 10.19 26.24
CA ASP A 142 -2.34 11.44 26.88
C ASP A 142 -2.78 11.23 28.34
N ALA A 143 -3.03 10.01 28.77
CA ALA A 143 -3.37 9.64 30.15
C ALA A 143 -2.14 9.20 30.97
N GLY A 144 -0.95 9.15 30.36
CA GLY A 144 0.32 8.75 30.98
C GLY A 144 0.55 7.26 31.05
N PHE A 145 -0.18 6.44 30.28
CA PHE A 145 0.05 5.00 30.18
C PHE A 145 1.00 4.67 29.03
N PRO A 146 1.89 3.66 29.19
CA PRO A 146 2.72 3.14 28.11
C PRO A 146 1.89 2.69 26.92
N ILE A 147 2.25 3.11 25.71
CA ILE A 147 1.64 2.64 24.48
C ILE A 147 2.32 1.36 24.01
N PHE A 148 1.57 0.49 23.34
CA PHE A 148 2.14 -0.68 22.71
C PHE A 148 2.93 -0.28 21.47
N THR A 149 4.15 -0.82 21.30
CA THR A 149 4.98 -0.58 20.12
C THR A 149 5.71 -1.84 19.68
N ALA A 150 6.03 -1.91 18.39
CA ALA A 150 6.98 -2.86 17.83
C ALA A 150 8.30 -2.12 17.57
N ARG A 151 9.00 -1.78 18.66
CA ARG A 151 10.26 -1.02 18.66
C ARG A 151 11.45 -1.94 18.38
N ILE A 152 12.44 -1.41 17.68
CA ILE A 152 13.80 -1.97 17.59
C ILE A 152 14.68 -1.21 18.59
N ASP A 153 15.13 -1.88 19.62
CA ASP A 153 15.92 -1.22 20.70
C ASP A 153 17.37 -0.96 20.30
N ALA A 154 17.93 -1.77 19.41
CA ALA A 154 19.35 -1.76 19.05
C ALA A 154 19.72 -0.80 17.90
N LEU A 155 18.87 0.19 17.54
CA LEU A 155 19.19 1.16 16.50
C LEU A 155 20.27 2.16 16.97
N ASP A 156 21.33 2.32 16.19
CA ASP A 156 22.41 3.28 16.43
C ASP A 156 22.00 4.72 16.06
N MET A 157 21.24 5.34 16.93
CA MET A 157 20.74 6.70 16.77
C MET A 157 21.85 7.75 16.90
N GLU A 158 22.85 7.47 17.72
CA GLU A 158 23.98 8.38 17.97
C GLU A 158 24.94 8.41 16.78
N GLY A 159 25.33 7.24 16.30
CA GLY A 159 26.20 7.10 15.12
C GLY A 159 25.60 7.72 13.86
N ILE A 160 24.29 7.58 13.66
CA ILE A 160 23.58 8.25 12.55
C ILE A 160 23.61 9.75 12.71
N GLY A 161 23.32 10.28 13.91
CA GLY A 161 23.39 11.70 14.20
C GLY A 161 24.78 12.29 13.91
N GLU A 162 25.84 11.59 14.32
CA GLU A 162 27.23 11.96 14.02
C GLU A 162 27.55 11.91 12.54
N SER A 163 27.14 10.86 11.82
CA SER A 163 27.35 10.70 10.38
C SER A 163 26.70 11.84 9.58
N LEU A 164 25.47 12.19 9.94
CA LEU A 164 24.75 13.31 9.32
C LEU A 164 25.45 14.65 9.59
N ALA A 165 25.87 14.90 10.84
CA ALA A 165 26.55 16.12 11.23
C ALA A 165 27.95 16.25 10.60
N GLN A 166 28.66 15.15 10.37
CA GLN A 166 29.94 15.13 9.64
C GLN A 166 29.75 15.46 8.16
N HIS A 167 28.67 15.02 7.55
CA HIS A 167 28.38 15.32 6.15
C HIS A 167 27.89 16.77 5.98
N ASP A 168 26.94 17.20 6.83
CA ASP A 168 26.37 18.53 6.85
C ASP A 168 25.94 18.88 8.29
N ALA A 169 26.61 19.86 8.89
CA ALA A 169 26.45 20.21 10.30
C ALA A 169 25.00 20.55 10.70
N SER A 170 24.18 21.06 9.77
CA SER A 170 22.79 21.41 10.06
C SER A 170 21.80 20.31 9.74
N LEU A 171 22.21 19.26 9.02
CA LEU A 171 21.30 18.23 8.54
C LEU A 171 20.61 17.46 9.68
N ASN A 172 21.36 17.14 10.73
CA ASN A 172 20.82 16.45 11.90
C ASN A 172 19.78 17.31 12.64
N GLU A 173 20.00 18.64 12.75
CA GLU A 173 19.05 19.55 13.37
C GLU A 173 17.79 19.73 12.51
N ASP A 174 17.94 19.84 11.19
CA ASP A 174 16.85 20.02 10.24
C ASP A 174 15.94 18.79 10.14
N ILE A 175 16.49 17.60 10.30
CA ILE A 175 15.71 16.35 10.40
C ILE A 175 14.81 16.38 11.65
N GLY A 176 15.31 16.83 12.78
CA GLY A 176 14.60 17.33 13.97
C GLY A 176 13.59 16.41 14.66
N ARG A 177 13.28 15.23 14.13
CA ARG A 177 12.31 14.27 14.69
C ARG A 177 12.99 12.94 14.99
N SER A 178 12.69 12.39 16.15
CA SER A 178 13.18 11.08 16.55
C SER A 178 12.77 9.99 15.57
N GLU A 179 11.55 10.04 15.03
CA GLU A 179 11.03 9.09 14.02
C GLU A 179 11.85 9.12 12.72
N HIS A 180 12.29 10.31 12.29
CA HIS A 180 13.10 10.44 11.10
C HIS A 180 14.54 9.97 11.31
N LEU A 181 15.13 10.24 12.47
CA LEU A 181 16.44 9.69 12.82
C LEU A 181 16.39 8.16 12.93
N ARG A 182 15.34 7.62 13.54
CA ARG A 182 15.12 6.15 13.56
C ARG A 182 14.99 5.59 12.16
N MET A 183 14.26 6.27 11.27
CA MET A 183 14.18 5.88 9.85
C MET A 183 15.57 5.82 9.19
N LEU A 184 16.44 6.79 9.46
CA LEU A 184 17.81 6.78 8.91
C LEU A 184 18.69 5.70 9.53
N ALA A 185 18.53 5.41 10.83
CA ALA A 185 19.19 4.30 11.48
C ALA A 185 18.73 2.94 10.92
N LEU A 186 17.48 2.81 10.52
CA LEU A 186 16.97 1.64 9.80
C LEU A 186 17.59 1.51 8.40
N VAL A 187 17.79 2.62 7.69
CA VAL A 187 18.52 2.63 6.41
C VAL A 187 19.95 2.13 6.63
N ASP A 188 20.65 2.63 7.65
CA ASP A 188 22.01 2.20 8.01
C ASP A 188 22.08 0.70 8.33
N SER A 189 21.09 0.17 9.03
CA SER A 189 21.04 -1.23 9.43
C SER A 189 20.81 -2.19 8.26
N ILE A 190 20.06 -1.77 7.22
CA ILE A 190 19.61 -2.67 6.15
C ILE A 190 20.37 -2.50 4.83
N LEU A 191 20.75 -1.28 4.48
CA LEU A 191 21.35 -0.97 3.18
C LEU A 191 22.71 -1.65 2.94
N PRO A 192 23.63 -1.77 3.93
CA PRO A 192 24.92 -2.42 3.73
C PRO A 192 24.79 -3.87 3.24
N ALA A 193 23.84 -4.64 3.77
CA ALA A 193 23.60 -6.02 3.34
C ALA A 193 23.12 -6.09 1.88
N GLY A 194 22.19 -5.20 1.49
CA GLY A 194 21.72 -5.09 0.11
C GLY A 194 22.83 -4.68 -0.87
N LEU A 195 23.68 -3.72 -0.48
CA LEU A 195 24.81 -3.29 -1.30
C LEU A 195 25.90 -4.35 -1.43
N ALA A 196 26.14 -5.14 -0.36
CA ALA A 196 27.09 -6.25 -0.41
C ALA A 196 26.64 -7.31 -1.44
N GLN A 197 25.36 -7.69 -1.40
CA GLN A 197 24.79 -8.59 -2.41
C GLN A 197 24.82 -7.98 -3.81
N ALA A 198 24.50 -6.69 -3.94
CA ALA A 198 24.57 -5.99 -5.23
C ALA A 198 26.00 -6.00 -5.81
N GLN A 199 27.00 -5.78 -4.97
CA GLN A 199 28.42 -5.84 -5.38
C GLN A 199 28.83 -7.25 -5.86
N GLU A 200 28.35 -8.28 -5.17
CA GLU A 200 28.56 -9.67 -5.56
C GLU A 200 27.93 -9.96 -6.92
N VAL A 201 26.66 -9.57 -7.11
CA VAL A 201 25.93 -9.74 -8.37
C VAL A 201 26.64 -9.02 -9.53
N LEU A 202 27.04 -7.76 -9.35
CA LEU A 202 27.78 -6.99 -10.38
C LEU A 202 29.12 -7.62 -10.74
N THR A 203 29.74 -8.35 -9.82
CA THR A 203 31.01 -9.02 -10.04
C THR A 203 30.84 -10.36 -10.78
N GLN A 204 29.79 -11.10 -10.46
CA GLN A 204 29.55 -12.46 -10.96
C GLN A 204 28.70 -12.49 -12.22
N CYS A 205 27.71 -11.60 -12.35
CA CYS A 205 26.77 -11.57 -13.46
C CYS A 205 27.19 -10.53 -14.51
N HIS A 206 27.85 -10.98 -15.58
CA HIS A 206 28.28 -10.10 -16.67
C HIS A 206 27.15 -9.46 -17.48
N ALA A 207 25.92 -9.93 -17.31
CA ALA A 207 24.74 -9.35 -17.94
C ALA A 207 24.34 -8.01 -17.30
N ILE A 208 24.77 -7.74 -16.04
CA ILE A 208 24.45 -6.54 -15.28
C ILE A 208 25.65 -5.60 -15.27
N SER A 209 25.42 -4.35 -15.68
CA SER A 209 26.44 -3.31 -15.74
C SER A 209 26.13 -2.08 -14.89
N ARG A 210 24.90 -1.95 -14.36
CA ARG A 210 24.42 -0.76 -13.66
C ARG A 210 23.71 -1.11 -12.37
N LEU A 211 23.85 -0.24 -11.38
CA LEU A 211 23.12 -0.24 -10.12
C LEU A 211 22.19 0.97 -10.07
N ASN A 212 20.91 0.73 -9.91
CA ASN A 212 19.90 1.77 -9.68
C ASN A 212 19.35 1.63 -8.25
N LEU A 213 19.53 2.64 -7.42
CA LEU A 213 18.98 2.68 -6.08
C LEU A 213 17.82 3.65 -6.04
N VAL A 214 16.63 3.14 -5.74
CA VAL A 214 15.41 3.92 -5.53
C VAL A 214 15.10 3.93 -4.04
N TRP A 215 15.26 5.09 -3.40
CA TRP A 215 14.90 5.25 -2.00
C TRP A 215 13.50 5.81 -1.88
N LEU A 216 12.57 5.01 -1.35
CA LEU A 216 11.21 5.42 -1.02
C LEU A 216 11.20 6.04 0.39
N ILE A 217 10.76 7.29 0.49
CA ILE A 217 10.77 8.07 1.72
C ILE A 217 9.32 8.35 2.14
N PRO A 218 8.96 8.20 3.43
CA PRO A 218 7.64 8.59 3.92
C PRO A 218 7.38 10.07 3.65
N SER A 219 6.19 10.42 3.15
CA SER A 219 5.82 11.81 2.81
C SER A 219 5.81 12.77 4.01
N GLY A 220 5.99 12.26 5.23
CA GLY A 220 6.15 13.07 6.44
C GLY A 220 7.49 13.79 6.59
N LEU A 221 8.51 13.39 5.80
CA LEU A 221 9.80 14.08 5.74
C LEU A 221 9.73 15.24 4.73
N ASP A 222 10.35 16.37 5.07
CA ASP A 222 10.36 17.53 4.19
C ASP A 222 11.18 17.24 2.92
N ALA A 223 10.54 17.40 1.76
CA ALA A 223 11.17 17.15 0.45
C ALA A 223 12.36 18.10 0.18
N THR A 224 12.46 19.23 0.85
CA THR A 224 13.62 20.15 0.75
C THR A 224 14.92 19.51 1.26
N LEU A 225 14.81 18.47 2.11
CA LEU A 225 15.95 17.72 2.62
C LEU A 225 16.46 16.64 1.64
N PHE A 226 15.67 16.27 0.63
CA PHE A 226 16.00 15.16 -0.28
C PHE A 226 17.36 15.33 -0.98
N PRO A 227 17.75 16.49 -1.53
CA PRO A 227 19.07 16.64 -2.15
C PRO A 227 20.23 16.43 -1.17
N ARG A 228 20.06 16.85 0.09
CA ARG A 228 21.08 16.69 1.13
C ARG A 228 21.20 15.24 1.60
N LEU A 229 20.05 14.56 1.78
CA LEU A 229 20.00 13.14 2.09
C LEU A 229 20.55 12.28 0.94
N GLN A 230 20.26 12.67 -0.30
CA GLN A 230 20.85 12.02 -1.48
C GLN A 230 22.38 12.12 -1.46
N SER A 231 22.91 13.33 -1.24
CA SER A 231 24.36 13.56 -1.15
C SER A 231 25.00 12.78 0.00
N TRP A 232 24.34 12.73 1.16
CA TRP A 232 24.81 11.94 2.31
C TRP A 232 24.84 10.44 1.96
N LEU A 233 23.78 9.87 1.40
CA LEU A 233 23.71 8.46 1.05
C LEU A 233 24.74 8.10 -0.04
N GLU A 234 24.90 8.94 -1.06
CA GLU A 234 25.90 8.75 -2.12
C GLU A 234 27.33 8.73 -1.57
N SER A 235 27.66 9.67 -0.66
CA SER A 235 29.00 9.76 -0.10
C SER A 235 29.30 8.67 0.92
N HIS A 236 28.30 8.23 1.68
CA HIS A 236 28.51 7.30 2.78
C HIS A 236 28.45 5.84 2.32
N TYR A 237 27.49 5.48 1.44
CA TYR A 237 27.25 4.08 1.06
C TYR A 237 27.66 3.76 -0.38
N LEU A 238 27.52 4.70 -1.31
CA LEU A 238 27.75 4.41 -2.72
C LEU A 238 29.15 4.77 -3.22
N ALA A 239 30.05 5.19 -2.33
CA ALA A 239 31.40 5.59 -2.71
C ALA A 239 32.22 4.46 -3.38
N ALA A 240 31.91 3.19 -3.06
CA ALA A 240 32.56 2.02 -3.66
C ALA A 240 32.11 1.71 -5.09
N PHE A 241 31.00 2.31 -5.56
CA PHE A 241 30.48 2.10 -6.90
C PHE A 241 30.87 3.25 -7.83
N GLU A 242 31.31 2.92 -9.04
CA GLU A 242 31.68 3.91 -10.05
C GLU A 242 30.49 4.83 -10.38
N PRO A 243 30.68 6.18 -10.42
CA PRO A 243 29.59 7.11 -10.68
C PRO A 243 28.83 6.88 -11.99
N ALA A 244 29.52 6.36 -13.01
CA ALA A 244 28.90 6.05 -14.30
C ALA A 244 28.02 4.78 -14.28
N GLN A 245 28.20 3.93 -13.27
CA GLN A 245 27.51 2.66 -13.13
C GLN A 245 26.38 2.71 -12.08
N ARG A 246 26.18 3.85 -11.41
CA ARG A 246 25.18 3.98 -10.37
C ARG A 246 24.21 5.12 -10.65
N ALA A 247 22.96 4.91 -10.26
CA ALA A 247 21.95 5.95 -10.19
C ALA A 247 21.27 5.89 -8.81
N LEU A 248 20.93 7.06 -8.25
CA LEU A 248 20.18 7.19 -7.02
C LEU A 248 19.01 8.13 -7.24
N SER A 249 17.82 7.70 -6.85
CA SER A 249 16.63 8.54 -6.87
C SER A 249 15.85 8.42 -5.55
N LEU A 250 15.39 9.57 -5.04
CA LEU A 250 14.55 9.66 -3.86
C LEU A 250 13.11 9.95 -4.28
N ARG A 251 12.16 9.19 -3.75
CA ARG A 251 10.73 9.34 -4.07
C ARG A 251 9.90 9.34 -2.79
N ALA A 252 9.02 10.33 -2.65
CA ALA A 252 8.05 10.33 -1.57
C ALA A 252 6.97 9.27 -1.81
N ALA A 253 6.58 8.57 -0.74
CA ALA A 253 5.46 7.66 -0.71
C ALA A 253 4.49 8.10 0.40
N SER A 254 3.21 8.23 0.07
CA SER A 254 2.20 8.74 0.99
C SER A 254 1.40 7.62 1.67
N ASN A 255 1.26 6.50 0.99
CA ASN A 255 0.50 5.34 1.45
C ASN A 255 0.98 4.05 0.75
N GLU A 256 0.46 2.91 1.18
CA GLU A 256 0.78 1.59 0.64
C GLU A 256 0.41 1.44 -0.85
N SER A 257 -0.63 2.16 -1.31
CA SER A 257 -1.04 2.14 -2.72
C SER A 257 0.01 2.79 -3.63
N ASP A 258 0.61 3.92 -3.19
CA ASP A 258 1.70 4.60 -3.92
C ASP A 258 2.91 3.67 -4.06
N VAL A 259 3.23 2.95 -2.97
CA VAL A 259 4.35 2.00 -2.91
C VAL A 259 4.11 0.83 -3.88
N MET A 260 2.94 0.21 -3.83
CA MET A 260 2.60 -0.91 -4.71
C MET A 260 2.47 -0.49 -6.17
N ALA A 261 1.99 0.72 -6.45
CA ALA A 261 1.99 1.30 -7.79
C ALA A 261 3.43 1.54 -8.32
N HIS A 262 4.39 1.86 -7.42
CA HIS A 262 5.78 1.96 -7.81
C HIS A 262 6.36 0.59 -8.22
N ILE A 263 6.10 -0.46 -7.43
CA ILE A 263 6.49 -1.84 -7.77
C ILE A 263 5.86 -2.28 -9.11
N ASP A 264 4.57 -2.01 -9.32
CA ASP A 264 3.88 -2.33 -10.56
C ASP A 264 4.53 -1.67 -11.78
N ARG A 265 4.88 -0.39 -11.66
CA ARG A 265 5.57 0.35 -12.73
C ARG A 265 6.95 -0.23 -13.03
N MET A 266 7.70 -0.64 -12.00
CA MET A 266 8.99 -1.29 -12.20
C MET A 266 8.85 -2.60 -13.01
N VAL A 267 7.82 -3.42 -12.72
CA VAL A 267 7.55 -4.64 -13.50
C VAL A 267 7.23 -4.28 -14.95
N LEU A 268 6.43 -3.25 -15.17
CA LEU A 268 6.07 -2.77 -16.51
C LEU A 268 7.29 -2.26 -17.29
N ASP A 269 8.11 -1.43 -16.64
CA ASP A 269 9.29 -0.81 -17.27
C ASP A 269 10.36 -1.85 -17.59
N ALA A 270 10.54 -2.87 -16.72
CA ALA A 270 11.51 -3.95 -16.92
C ALA A 270 11.22 -4.79 -18.17
N ALA A 271 9.98 -4.94 -18.58
CA ALA A 271 9.61 -5.68 -19.78
C ALA A 271 10.00 -4.97 -21.09
N GLY A 272 10.23 -3.65 -21.04
CA GLY A 272 10.59 -2.82 -22.19
C GLY A 272 12.08 -2.45 -22.28
N THR A 273 12.87 -2.76 -21.25
CA THR A 273 14.28 -2.35 -21.15
C THR A 273 15.23 -3.55 -21.22
N SER A 274 16.51 -3.27 -21.56
CA SER A 274 17.58 -4.26 -21.42
C SER A 274 17.73 -4.66 -19.95
N ASN A 275 17.78 -5.96 -19.67
CA ASN A 275 17.97 -6.52 -18.32
C ASN A 275 19.42 -6.36 -17.80
N ASP A 276 20.08 -5.24 -18.10
CA ASP A 276 21.46 -4.94 -17.71
C ASP A 276 21.58 -4.11 -16.41
N GLU A 277 20.46 -3.88 -15.73
CA GLU A 277 20.37 -3.06 -14.52
C GLU A 277 19.94 -3.90 -13.31
N LEU A 278 20.66 -3.72 -12.20
CA LEU A 278 20.25 -4.19 -10.88
C LEU A 278 19.56 -3.03 -10.15
N THR A 279 18.31 -3.19 -9.78
CA THR A 279 17.56 -2.16 -9.07
C THR A 279 17.39 -2.53 -7.60
N ILE A 280 17.81 -1.65 -6.70
CA ILE A 280 17.54 -1.72 -5.28
C ILE A 280 16.37 -0.80 -4.97
N VAL A 281 15.30 -1.33 -4.36
CA VAL A 281 14.25 -0.54 -3.71
C VAL A 281 14.54 -0.54 -2.22
N LEU A 282 14.93 0.64 -1.72
CA LEU A 282 15.18 0.89 -0.31
C LEU A 282 14.00 1.64 0.28
N ALA A 283 13.50 1.20 1.42
CA ALA A 283 12.42 1.85 2.16
C ALA A 283 12.64 1.69 3.66
N ALA A 284 12.41 2.75 4.41
CA ALA A 284 12.42 2.70 5.87
C ALA A 284 11.40 3.68 6.44
N ALA A 285 10.74 3.28 7.52
CA ALA A 285 9.83 4.14 8.25
C ALA A 285 9.82 3.78 9.73
N SER A 286 9.67 4.78 10.57
CA SER A 286 9.39 4.61 11.99
C SER A 286 8.17 5.41 12.40
N SER A 287 7.24 4.75 13.08
CA SER A 287 6.13 5.39 13.80
C SER A 287 6.42 5.51 15.30
N ILE A 288 7.66 5.19 15.72
CA ILE A 288 8.11 5.20 17.12
C ILE A 288 8.60 6.59 17.50
N GLY A 289 7.71 7.41 18.06
CA GLY A 289 8.04 8.75 18.53
C GLY A 289 6.83 9.48 19.10
N SER A 290 7.10 10.47 19.96
CA SER A 290 6.08 11.22 20.69
C SER A 290 5.12 11.98 19.78
N ARG A 291 5.60 12.49 18.66
CA ARG A 291 4.77 13.23 17.70
C ARG A 291 3.79 12.35 16.97
N THR A 292 4.24 11.17 16.51
CA THR A 292 3.36 10.18 15.88
C THR A 292 2.36 9.64 16.89
N ALA A 293 2.80 9.32 18.10
CA ALA A 293 1.94 8.89 19.20
C ALA A 293 0.83 9.91 19.49
N ALA A 294 1.18 11.20 19.67
CA ALA A 294 0.23 12.28 19.90
C ALA A 294 -0.75 12.44 18.70
N ALA A 295 -0.25 12.41 17.47
CA ALA A 295 -1.10 12.52 16.28
C ALA A 295 -2.09 11.35 16.15
N TRP A 296 -1.69 10.13 16.50
CA TRP A 296 -2.56 8.96 16.48
C TRP A 296 -3.55 8.97 17.65
N SER A 297 -3.11 9.38 18.85
CA SER A 297 -3.98 9.57 20.02
C SER A 297 -5.07 10.60 19.72
N GLY A 298 -4.72 11.77 19.21
CA GLY A 298 -5.66 12.84 18.89
C GLY A 298 -6.75 12.46 17.88
N ARG A 299 -6.46 11.56 16.92
CA ARG A 299 -7.46 11.01 15.99
C ARG A 299 -8.09 9.69 16.47
N GLN A 300 -7.83 9.32 17.71
CA GLN A 300 -8.30 8.07 18.31
C GLN A 300 -7.83 6.82 17.55
N GLY A 301 -6.67 6.87 16.95
CA GLY A 301 -6.11 5.81 16.11
C GLY A 301 -5.16 4.86 16.84
N LEU A 302 -4.75 5.13 18.10
CA LEU A 302 -3.89 4.26 18.89
C LEU A 302 -4.64 3.08 19.51
N PHE A 303 -3.98 1.92 19.50
CA PHE A 303 -4.43 0.75 20.27
C PHE A 303 -4.37 1.04 21.77
N SER A 304 -5.42 0.64 22.47
CA SER A 304 -5.50 0.64 23.94
C SER A 304 -6.46 -0.45 24.40
N ALA A 305 -6.51 -0.68 25.71
CA ALA A 305 -7.47 -1.63 26.31
C ALA A 305 -8.93 -1.35 25.91
N ASP A 306 -9.28 -0.06 25.82
CA ASP A 306 -10.62 0.40 25.44
C ASP A 306 -10.81 0.53 23.91
N ARG A 307 -9.72 0.43 23.14
CA ARG A 307 -9.72 0.62 21.68
C ARG A 307 -8.85 -0.39 20.96
N GLN A 308 -9.34 -1.59 20.86
CA GLN A 308 -8.64 -2.71 20.21
C GLN A 308 -8.55 -2.56 18.67
N SER A 309 -9.36 -1.69 18.07
CA SER A 309 -9.31 -1.37 16.64
C SER A 309 -8.25 -0.30 16.29
N GLY A 310 -7.52 0.23 17.26
CA GLY A 310 -6.42 1.17 17.05
C GLY A 310 -5.20 0.48 16.46
N GLN A 311 -4.30 1.27 15.87
CA GLN A 311 -3.03 0.81 15.33
C GLN A 311 -1.96 0.77 16.44
N ILE A 312 -1.04 -0.15 16.34
CA ILE A 312 0.14 -0.24 17.20
C ILE A 312 1.32 0.30 16.40
N PRO A 313 2.01 1.37 16.85
CA PRO A 313 3.18 1.90 16.16
C PRO A 313 4.28 0.86 16.00
N GLY A 314 4.83 0.78 14.79
CA GLY A 314 5.97 -0.06 14.46
C GLY A 314 6.99 0.69 13.64
N GLU A 315 8.06 0.01 13.28
CA GLU A 315 9.10 0.51 12.41
C GLU A 315 9.70 -0.62 11.57
N CYS A 316 10.16 -0.27 10.37
CA CYS A 316 10.78 -1.22 9.47
C CYS A 316 11.82 -0.57 8.55
N GLY A 317 12.82 -1.36 8.18
CA GLY A 317 13.69 -1.15 7.04
C GLY A 317 13.51 -2.29 6.05
N VAL A 318 13.45 -2.01 4.76
CA VAL A 318 13.31 -3.00 3.68
C VAL A 318 14.24 -2.63 2.53
N CYS A 319 14.96 -3.63 2.01
CA CYS A 319 15.82 -3.51 0.85
C CYS A 319 15.54 -4.69 -0.08
N LEU A 320 14.94 -4.41 -1.25
CA LEU A 320 14.58 -5.41 -2.25
C LEU A 320 15.48 -5.25 -3.48
N LEU A 321 16.06 -6.34 -3.96
CA LEU A 321 16.94 -6.37 -5.12
C LEU A 321 16.22 -7.01 -6.30
N PHE A 322 16.09 -6.27 -7.39
CA PHE A 322 15.50 -6.73 -8.65
C PHE A 322 16.57 -6.76 -9.74
N GLY A 323 16.67 -7.88 -10.46
CA GLY A 323 17.74 -8.05 -11.44
C GLY A 323 17.48 -9.15 -12.46
N HIS A 324 18.55 -9.50 -13.18
CA HIS A 324 18.53 -10.59 -14.13
C HIS A 324 18.34 -11.94 -13.41
N PRO A 325 17.66 -12.94 -14.02
CA PRO A 325 17.47 -14.27 -13.39
C PRO A 325 18.79 -14.93 -12.97
N ASP A 326 19.87 -14.70 -13.74
CA ASP A 326 21.20 -15.27 -13.43
C ASP A 326 21.92 -14.57 -12.26
N SER A 327 21.25 -13.57 -11.62
CA SER A 327 21.81 -12.82 -10.48
C SER A 327 21.63 -13.52 -9.13
N ALA A 328 20.94 -14.66 -9.09
CA ALA A 328 20.71 -15.44 -7.88
C ALA A 328 20.61 -16.93 -8.23
N ASP A 329 20.97 -17.77 -7.28
CA ASP A 329 20.83 -19.23 -7.42
C ASP A 329 19.37 -19.66 -7.63
N THR A 330 18.45 -18.97 -6.95
CA THR A 330 17.01 -19.22 -7.08
C THR A 330 16.27 -17.87 -7.15
N PRO A 331 16.17 -17.24 -8.32
CA PRO A 331 15.41 -16.01 -8.45
C PRO A 331 13.92 -16.28 -8.27
N VAL A 332 13.23 -15.32 -7.65
CA VAL A 332 11.78 -15.37 -7.47
C VAL A 332 11.12 -14.40 -8.44
N GLN A 333 10.31 -14.92 -9.35
CA GLN A 333 9.51 -14.07 -10.22
C GLN A 333 8.39 -13.38 -9.43
N LEU A 334 8.35 -12.06 -9.54
CA LEU A 334 7.29 -11.20 -9.04
C LEU A 334 6.40 -10.78 -10.22
N THR A 335 5.09 -10.95 -10.10
CA THR A 335 4.14 -10.54 -11.12
C THR A 335 3.81 -9.06 -11.05
N ARG A 336 3.08 -8.54 -12.05
CA ARG A 336 2.38 -7.26 -11.96
C ARG A 336 1.49 -7.22 -10.72
N VAL A 337 1.34 -6.02 -10.14
CA VAL A 337 0.44 -5.81 -9.01
C VAL A 337 -1.00 -5.74 -9.50
N SER A 338 -1.84 -6.63 -8.99
CA SER A 338 -3.28 -6.53 -9.14
C SER A 338 -3.83 -5.67 -8.02
N ALA A 339 -4.38 -4.49 -8.33
CA ALA A 339 -4.82 -3.53 -7.33
C ALA A 339 -6.22 -2.99 -7.62
N ALA A 340 -6.99 -2.73 -6.56
CA ALA A 340 -8.29 -2.07 -6.63
C ALA A 340 -8.64 -1.37 -5.31
N GLU A 341 -9.68 -0.53 -5.35
CA GLU A 341 -10.16 0.20 -4.19
C GLU A 341 -11.59 -0.21 -3.81
N ARG A 342 -11.83 -0.30 -2.51
CA ARG A 342 -13.17 -0.48 -1.94
C ARG A 342 -13.95 0.83 -2.03
N GLU A 343 -15.24 0.75 -2.25
CA GLU A 343 -16.13 1.93 -2.17
C GLU A 343 -16.18 2.55 -0.77
N LYS A 344 -15.97 1.74 0.27
CA LYS A 344 -16.02 2.15 1.67
C LYS A 344 -14.81 1.62 2.43
N SER A 345 -14.35 2.39 3.41
CA SER A 345 -13.33 1.92 4.35
C SER A 345 -13.77 0.62 5.02
N VAL A 346 -12.83 -0.30 5.17
CA VAL A 346 -13.05 -1.56 5.90
C VAL A 346 -13.32 -1.30 7.40
N ASP A 347 -12.93 -0.13 7.91
CA ASP A 347 -13.14 0.30 9.29
C ASP A 347 -14.51 0.99 9.49
N ALA A 348 -15.32 1.16 8.43
CA ALA A 348 -16.61 1.87 8.47
C ALA A 348 -17.74 1.01 9.02
N GLY A 349 -17.53 0.08 9.86
CA GLY A 349 -18.56 -0.77 10.47
C GLY A 349 -19.45 -1.54 9.48
N GLY A 350 -19.96 -2.69 9.86
CA GLY A 350 -20.80 -3.55 9.03
C GLY A 350 -20.16 -4.91 8.78
N ARG A 351 -20.72 -5.68 7.84
CA ARG A 351 -20.14 -6.96 7.44
C ARG A 351 -18.83 -6.72 6.68
N ILE A 352 -17.76 -7.31 7.16
CA ILE A 352 -16.48 -7.35 6.46
C ILE A 352 -16.62 -8.34 5.29
N SER A 353 -16.18 -7.95 4.09
CA SER A 353 -16.22 -8.80 2.91
C SER A 353 -14.85 -8.80 2.24
N GLY A 354 -14.31 -9.98 1.99
CA GLY A 354 -13.08 -10.26 1.27
C GLY A 354 -13.23 -10.32 -0.26
N ALA A 355 -14.44 -10.13 -0.78
CA ALA A 355 -14.76 -10.32 -2.20
C ALA A 355 -13.84 -9.54 -3.17
N LEU A 356 -13.34 -8.36 -2.75
CA LEU A 356 -12.41 -7.59 -3.57
C LEU A 356 -11.04 -8.28 -3.65
N ILE A 357 -10.52 -8.75 -2.53
CA ILE A 357 -9.23 -9.49 -2.47
C ILE A 357 -9.37 -10.80 -3.26
N GLU A 358 -10.47 -11.53 -3.07
CA GLU A 358 -10.77 -12.76 -3.83
C GLU A 358 -10.75 -12.49 -5.35
N GLN A 359 -11.40 -11.42 -5.80
CA GLN A 359 -11.41 -11.03 -7.22
C GLN A 359 -10.00 -10.70 -7.74
N LEU A 360 -9.18 -9.98 -6.96
CA LEU A 360 -7.80 -9.66 -7.32
C LEU A 360 -6.96 -10.92 -7.46
N ILE A 361 -7.08 -11.84 -6.52
CA ILE A 361 -6.37 -13.14 -6.54
C ILE A 361 -6.82 -13.96 -7.74
N ALA A 362 -8.13 -14.12 -7.95
CA ALA A 362 -8.66 -14.90 -9.05
C ALA A 362 -8.18 -14.39 -10.42
N GLY A 363 -8.16 -13.05 -10.60
CA GLY A 363 -7.64 -12.42 -11.81
C GLY A 363 -6.15 -12.68 -12.00
N LEU A 364 -5.35 -12.59 -10.93
CA LEU A 364 -3.92 -12.82 -10.94
C LEU A 364 -3.59 -14.28 -11.30
N LEU A 365 -4.25 -15.24 -10.65
CA LEU A 365 -4.06 -16.69 -10.91
C LEU A 365 -4.46 -17.07 -12.34
N ALA A 366 -5.54 -16.49 -12.86
CA ALA A 366 -6.00 -16.73 -14.22
C ALA A 366 -4.96 -16.24 -15.27
N VAL A 367 -4.41 -15.05 -15.12
CA VAL A 367 -3.38 -14.48 -16.00
C VAL A 367 -2.14 -15.37 -16.04
N HIS A 368 -1.69 -15.84 -14.87
CA HIS A 368 -0.47 -16.65 -14.75
C HIS A 368 -0.71 -18.15 -14.86
N ARG A 369 -1.97 -18.59 -15.09
CA ARG A 369 -2.37 -20.00 -15.26
C ARG A 369 -1.94 -20.90 -14.10
N ILE A 370 -2.10 -20.41 -12.87
CA ILE A 370 -1.79 -21.15 -11.65
C ILE A 370 -3.09 -21.59 -11.01
N ALA A 371 -3.15 -22.84 -10.61
CA ALA A 371 -4.31 -23.35 -9.89
C ALA A 371 -4.26 -22.90 -8.42
N PRO A 372 -5.39 -22.60 -7.77
CA PRO A 372 -5.41 -22.25 -6.33
C PRO A 372 -4.70 -23.28 -5.45
N ALA A 373 -4.79 -24.57 -5.79
CA ALA A 373 -4.14 -25.65 -5.06
C ALA A 373 -2.60 -25.63 -5.13
N ASP A 374 -2.01 -24.91 -6.10
CA ASP A 374 -0.56 -24.74 -6.23
C ASP A 374 -0.03 -23.67 -5.27
N ILE A 375 -0.89 -22.79 -4.77
CA ILE A 375 -0.52 -21.78 -3.75
C ILE A 375 -0.37 -22.47 -2.40
N LYS A 376 0.78 -22.28 -1.76
CA LYS A 376 1.10 -22.91 -0.47
C LYS A 376 1.15 -21.94 0.69
N ALA A 377 1.17 -20.65 0.42
CA ALA A 377 1.06 -19.64 1.48
C ALA A 377 0.51 -18.31 0.94
N VAL A 378 -0.04 -17.51 1.86
CA VAL A 378 -0.52 -16.14 1.62
C VAL A 378 0.03 -15.22 2.70
N VAL A 379 1.05 -14.45 2.39
CA VAL A 379 1.64 -13.48 3.30
C VAL A 379 0.91 -12.14 3.19
N SER A 380 0.56 -11.53 4.31
CA SER A 380 -0.16 -10.25 4.32
C SER A 380 0.48 -9.24 5.28
N ASP A 381 0.35 -7.95 4.95
CA ASP A 381 0.67 -6.84 5.84
C ASP A 381 -0.41 -6.60 6.92
N ALA A 382 -1.47 -7.41 6.97
CA ALA A 382 -2.53 -7.31 7.98
C ALA A 382 -1.96 -7.26 9.39
N ASP A 383 -2.50 -6.37 10.21
CA ASP A 383 -2.18 -6.29 11.64
C ASP A 383 -3.22 -7.04 12.51
N HIS A 384 -3.18 -6.81 13.83
CA HIS A 384 -4.07 -7.44 14.80
C HIS A 384 -5.55 -7.05 14.67
N ARG A 385 -5.89 -5.99 13.90
CA ARG A 385 -7.27 -5.50 13.77
C ARG A 385 -8.16 -6.53 13.11
N GLN A 386 -9.26 -6.84 13.76
CA GLN A 386 -10.23 -7.82 13.27
C GLN A 386 -10.74 -7.50 11.86
N SER A 387 -10.83 -6.21 11.50
CA SER A 387 -11.24 -5.78 10.16
C SER A 387 -10.29 -6.27 9.07
N ARG A 388 -8.97 -6.31 9.35
CA ARG A 388 -7.94 -6.75 8.40
C ARG A 388 -7.86 -8.27 8.32
N VAL A 389 -7.75 -8.93 9.47
CA VAL A 389 -7.68 -10.40 9.52
C VAL A 389 -8.98 -11.03 9.00
N GLY A 390 -10.13 -10.49 9.39
CA GLY A 390 -11.43 -11.01 8.95
C GLY A 390 -11.65 -10.85 7.43
N GLU A 391 -11.19 -9.75 6.82
CA GLU A 391 -11.25 -9.56 5.37
C GLU A 391 -10.38 -10.57 4.61
N LEU A 392 -9.16 -10.83 5.10
CA LEU A 392 -8.28 -11.83 4.52
C LEU A 392 -8.89 -13.23 4.58
N LEU A 393 -9.36 -13.63 5.76
CA LEU A 393 -9.95 -14.96 5.95
C LEU A 393 -11.23 -15.16 5.14
N ASP A 394 -12.07 -14.12 5.02
CA ASP A 394 -13.28 -14.16 4.16
C ASP A 394 -12.89 -14.32 2.67
N ALA A 395 -11.79 -13.68 2.24
CA ALA A 395 -11.28 -13.79 0.86
C ALA A 395 -10.70 -15.17 0.52
N LEU A 396 -10.08 -15.83 1.50
CA LEU A 396 -9.38 -17.10 1.26
C LEU A 396 -10.29 -18.33 1.46
N GLY A 397 -11.33 -18.20 2.30
CA GLY A 397 -12.05 -19.33 2.88
C GLY A 397 -12.67 -20.33 1.90
N GLU A 398 -13.19 -19.89 0.74
CA GLU A 398 -13.81 -20.78 -0.24
C GLU A 398 -12.81 -21.30 -1.30
N THR A 399 -11.78 -20.50 -1.59
CA THR A 399 -10.83 -20.78 -2.68
C THR A 399 -9.62 -21.59 -2.19
N PHE A 400 -9.17 -21.39 -0.96
CA PHE A 400 -7.93 -21.96 -0.41
C PHE A 400 -8.21 -22.85 0.80
N THR A 401 -9.08 -23.84 0.63
CA THR A 401 -9.53 -24.73 1.73
C THR A 401 -8.44 -25.62 2.31
N GLU A 402 -7.30 -25.76 1.63
CA GLU A 402 -6.15 -26.57 2.08
C GLU A 402 -5.16 -25.77 2.94
N LEU A 403 -5.23 -24.43 2.91
CA LEU A 403 -4.34 -23.59 3.72
C LEU A 403 -4.79 -23.51 5.18
N ASP A 404 -3.86 -23.70 6.10
CA ASP A 404 -4.09 -23.40 7.51
C ASP A 404 -3.98 -21.88 7.74
N PRO A 405 -5.05 -21.22 8.21
CA PRO A 405 -5.03 -19.78 8.43
C PRO A 405 -3.95 -19.27 9.40
N GLN A 406 -3.44 -20.12 10.30
CA GLN A 406 -2.42 -19.73 11.27
C GLN A 406 -1.00 -20.03 10.76
N ALA A 407 -0.81 -21.15 10.08
CA ALA A 407 0.49 -21.60 9.62
C ALA A 407 0.84 -21.04 8.24
N ASP A 408 -0.13 -21.05 7.31
CA ASP A 408 0.11 -20.75 5.89
C ASP A 408 -0.30 -19.31 5.51
N CYS A 409 -0.96 -18.57 6.42
CA CYS A 409 -1.44 -17.21 6.15
C CYS A 409 -0.86 -16.18 7.14
N PRO A 410 0.48 -15.99 7.20
CA PRO A 410 1.09 -15.07 8.16
C PRO A 410 0.67 -13.62 7.92
N CYS A 411 0.15 -12.98 8.97
CA CYS A 411 -0.21 -11.57 9.04
C CYS A 411 0.95 -10.80 9.69
N ILE A 412 1.91 -10.32 8.92
CA ILE A 412 3.19 -9.77 9.40
C ILE A 412 2.99 -8.54 10.29
N GLY A 413 2.03 -7.67 9.95
CA GLY A 413 1.72 -6.49 10.75
C GLY A 413 1.26 -6.77 12.18
N ALA A 414 0.83 -8.00 12.48
CA ALA A 414 0.43 -8.38 13.83
C ALA A 414 1.62 -8.48 14.81
N ALA A 415 2.82 -8.78 14.31
CA ALA A 415 4.06 -8.81 15.08
C ALA A 415 4.89 -7.54 14.91
N CYS A 416 4.95 -6.98 13.69
CA CYS A 416 5.76 -5.80 13.34
C CYS A 416 5.10 -4.46 13.68
N GLY A 417 3.82 -4.45 14.08
CA GLY A 417 3.05 -3.23 14.21
C GLY A 417 2.74 -2.56 12.88
N ALA A 418 2.17 -1.37 12.93
CA ALA A 418 1.88 -0.57 11.74
C ALA A 418 3.10 0.23 11.31
N THR A 419 3.55 0.02 10.09
CA THR A 419 4.74 0.64 9.47
C THR A 419 4.39 1.41 8.18
N PRO A 420 3.44 2.36 8.24
CA PRO A 420 3.04 3.08 7.05
C PRO A 420 4.19 3.94 6.50
N PRO A 421 4.36 4.03 5.16
CA PRO A 421 3.58 3.37 4.14
C PRO A 421 4.17 2.02 3.65
N PHE A 422 5.13 1.42 4.35
CA PHE A 422 5.97 0.33 3.84
C PHE A 422 5.62 -1.08 4.34
N GLY A 423 4.52 -1.24 5.06
CA GLY A 423 4.04 -2.56 5.49
C GLY A 423 3.92 -3.58 4.36
N ALA A 424 3.47 -3.11 3.18
CA ALA A 424 3.37 -3.95 1.99
C ALA A 424 4.74 -4.47 1.49
N LEU A 425 5.81 -3.66 1.55
CA LEU A 425 7.16 -4.10 1.17
C LEU A 425 7.72 -5.08 2.20
N LEU A 426 7.42 -4.87 3.48
CA LEU A 426 7.81 -5.80 4.54
C LEU A 426 7.16 -7.17 4.32
N ALA A 427 5.85 -7.19 4.01
CA ALA A 427 5.15 -8.42 3.66
C ALA A 427 5.72 -9.06 2.38
N LEU A 428 6.13 -8.24 1.40
CA LEU A 428 6.75 -8.71 0.16
C LEU A 428 8.11 -9.38 0.41
N ALA A 429 8.94 -8.82 1.31
CA ALA A 429 10.21 -9.43 1.71
C ALA A 429 9.97 -10.78 2.42
N CYS A 430 8.98 -10.86 3.31
CA CYS A 430 8.59 -12.10 3.97
C CYS A 430 8.01 -13.12 2.98
N ALA A 431 7.23 -12.67 1.98
CA ALA A 431 6.69 -13.55 0.95
C ALA A 431 7.79 -14.13 0.04
N HIS A 432 8.84 -13.34 -0.26
CA HIS A 432 10.02 -13.80 -0.98
C HIS A 432 10.73 -14.92 -0.23
N GLU A 433 11.03 -14.71 1.05
CA GLU A 433 11.66 -15.71 1.93
C GLU A 433 10.80 -17.00 2.01
N HIS A 434 9.50 -16.82 2.15
CA HIS A 434 8.57 -17.94 2.25
C HIS A 434 8.48 -18.73 0.93
N ALA A 435 8.51 -18.03 -0.23
CA ALA A 435 8.55 -18.67 -1.54
C ALA A 435 9.83 -19.48 -1.74
N LEU A 436 10.98 -18.97 -1.28
CA LEU A 436 12.26 -19.70 -1.31
C LEU A 436 12.24 -20.92 -0.41
N SER A 437 11.79 -20.77 0.84
CA SER A 437 11.77 -21.86 1.82
C SER A 437 10.84 -23.01 1.42
N LEU A 438 9.69 -22.70 0.82
CA LEU A 438 8.72 -23.70 0.35
C LEU A 438 9.05 -24.23 -1.05
N ALA A 439 9.88 -23.52 -1.84
CA ALA A 439 10.09 -23.74 -3.28
C ALA A 439 8.76 -23.83 -4.07
N GLN A 440 7.76 -23.02 -3.68
CA GLN A 440 6.39 -23.02 -4.20
C GLN A 440 5.86 -21.59 -4.37
N PRO A 441 4.84 -21.39 -5.22
CA PRO A 441 4.19 -20.09 -5.38
C PRO A 441 3.53 -19.59 -4.08
N VAL A 442 3.74 -18.29 -3.79
CA VAL A 442 3.21 -17.59 -2.62
C VAL A 442 2.50 -16.32 -3.07
N LEU A 443 1.35 -16.04 -2.47
CA LEU A 443 0.66 -14.76 -2.66
C LEU A 443 1.12 -13.74 -1.59
N CYS A 444 1.29 -12.49 -1.98
CA CYS A 444 1.47 -11.38 -1.07
C CYS A 444 0.30 -10.41 -1.22
N ILE A 445 -0.38 -10.10 -0.11
CA ILE A 445 -1.58 -9.25 -0.06
C ILE A 445 -1.29 -8.02 0.78
N SER A 446 -1.50 -6.82 0.21
CA SER A 446 -1.50 -5.57 0.95
C SER A 446 -2.92 -5.07 1.18
N GLN A 447 -3.25 -4.82 2.45
CA GLN A 447 -4.60 -4.45 2.90
C GLN A 447 -4.62 -3.52 4.13
N GLN A 448 -3.47 -2.97 4.54
CA GLN A 448 -3.42 -2.01 5.65
C GLN A 448 -4.18 -0.72 5.34
N HIS A 449 -4.14 -0.25 4.10
CA HIS A 449 -4.88 0.94 3.69
C HIS A 449 -6.39 0.76 3.92
N PRO A 450 -7.13 1.80 4.37
CA PRO A 450 -8.57 1.68 4.64
C PRO A 450 -9.41 1.21 3.46
N THR A 451 -9.01 1.58 2.23
CA THR A 451 -9.77 1.28 0.99
C THR A 451 -8.98 0.53 -0.07
N ALA A 452 -7.67 0.81 -0.25
CA ALA A 452 -6.87 0.16 -1.29
C ALA A 452 -6.51 -1.27 -0.90
N ARG A 453 -6.53 -2.16 -1.90
CA ARG A 453 -6.12 -3.56 -1.82
C ARG A 453 -5.21 -3.89 -2.98
N SER A 454 -4.17 -4.66 -2.73
CA SER A 454 -3.34 -5.19 -3.79
C SER A 454 -2.90 -6.62 -3.52
N ALA A 455 -2.66 -7.35 -4.61
CA ALA A 455 -2.17 -8.72 -4.61
C ALA A 455 -1.04 -8.86 -5.62
N VAL A 456 0.00 -9.60 -5.27
CA VAL A 456 1.07 -10.04 -6.16
C VAL A 456 1.35 -11.51 -5.93
N LEU A 457 1.87 -12.16 -6.96
CA LEU A 457 2.27 -13.55 -6.92
C LEU A 457 3.80 -13.62 -7.00
N LEU A 458 4.39 -14.39 -6.11
CA LEU A 458 5.81 -14.72 -6.10
C LEU A 458 5.97 -16.19 -6.47
N ARG A 459 6.83 -16.46 -7.45
CA ARG A 459 7.08 -17.81 -7.93
C ARG A 459 8.57 -18.07 -8.01
N PRO A 460 9.12 -19.01 -7.20
CA PRO A 460 10.52 -19.39 -7.34
C PRO A 460 10.75 -20.02 -8.71
N MET A 461 11.83 -19.60 -9.37
CA MET A 461 12.23 -20.20 -10.63
C MET A 461 12.94 -21.52 -10.35
N PRO A 462 12.58 -22.62 -11.02
CA PRO A 462 13.36 -23.84 -10.92
C PRO A 462 14.79 -23.55 -11.40
N LEU A 463 15.80 -23.99 -10.65
CA LEU A 463 17.18 -24.04 -11.13
C LEU A 463 17.15 -24.72 -12.50
N VAL A 464 17.52 -24.00 -13.54
CA VAL A 464 17.77 -24.62 -14.84
C VAL A 464 18.97 -25.54 -14.63
N ALA A 465 18.71 -26.83 -14.38
CA ALA A 465 19.75 -27.84 -14.34
C ALA A 465 20.53 -27.68 -15.64
N GLY A 466 21.80 -27.26 -15.52
CA GLY A 466 22.67 -26.88 -16.64
C GLY A 466 22.50 -27.88 -17.76
N GLY A 467 21.87 -27.44 -18.85
CA GLY A 467 21.62 -28.27 -20.02
C GLY A 467 22.95 -28.72 -20.56
N MET A 468 23.29 -29.97 -20.34
CA MET A 468 24.31 -30.63 -21.10
C MET A 468 23.86 -30.58 -22.56
N PRO A 469 24.62 -29.97 -23.48
CA PRO A 469 24.25 -29.96 -24.89
C PRO A 469 24.04 -31.41 -25.34
N PRO A 470 23.03 -31.71 -26.16
CA PRO A 470 22.87 -33.06 -26.68
C PRO A 470 24.15 -33.48 -27.38
N ALA A 471 24.72 -34.59 -26.96
CA ALA A 471 25.85 -35.18 -27.62
C ALA A 471 25.48 -35.42 -29.10
N VAL A 472 26.24 -34.82 -30.01
CA VAL A 472 26.18 -34.94 -31.44
C VAL A 472 26.63 -36.36 -31.85
#